data_c758948799316f5ac27c738fcc5cb78a
#
_entry.id   c758948799316f5ac27c738fcc5cb78a
#
_cell.length_a   1.000
_cell.length_b   1.000
_cell.length_c   1.000
_cell.angle_alpha   90.00
_cell.angle_beta   90.00
_cell.angle_gamma   90.00
#
_symmetry.space_group_name_H-M   'P 1'
#
loop_
_entity.id
_entity.type
_entity.pdbx_description
1 polymer ?
#
loop_
_entity_poly.entity_id
_entity_poly.type
_entity_poly.pdbx_seq_one_letter_code
_entity_poly.pdbx_strand_id
1 'polypeptide(L)' 'MQNQNPNPDAQAPDEVPDLDTDSLASELEQLRSALGDLREEALRERAELDNQRKRLARDVDQARRFANEKLLSQLLP' A
#
# COMPACT_ATOMS: atom_id res chain seq x y z
N MET A 1 -33.28 38.15 -18.28
CA MET A 1 -32.80 37.91 -17.76
C MET A 1 -31.98 37.19 -17.50
N GLN A 2 -32.19 36.87 -17.75
CA GLN A 2 -31.42 36.48 -17.31
C GLN A 2 -30.52 35.80 -17.12
N ASN A 3 -30.75 35.45 -17.33
CA ASN A 3 -29.92 34.93 -16.93
C ASN A 3 -29.21 34.59 -16.60
N GLN A 4 -29.12 34.59 -16.72
CA GLN A 4 -28.43 34.56 -16.49
C GLN A 4 -27.72 34.22 -15.73
N ASN A 5 -27.96 34.06 -15.51
CA ASN A 5 -27.38 33.89 -14.66
C ASN A 5 -26.87 33.66 -13.94
N PRO A 6 -27.01 34.16 -14.59
CA PRO A 6 -26.09 34.03 -13.60
C PRO A 6 -26.12 33.01 -12.57
N ASN A 7 -25.66 31.96 -12.92
CA ASN A 7 -25.41 30.89 -12.01
C ASN A 7 -24.03 31.09 -11.40
N PRO A 8 -23.97 31.51 -10.14
CA PRO A 8 -22.66 31.75 -9.50
C PRO A 8 -21.81 30.49 -9.44
N ASP A 9 -22.47 29.34 -9.31
CA ASP A 9 -21.75 28.08 -9.26
C ASP A 9 -21.02 27.81 -10.56
N ALA A 10 -21.63 28.19 -11.67
CA ALA A 10 -20.98 28.01 -12.95
C ALA A 10 -19.77 28.92 -13.09
N GLN A 11 -19.80 30.04 -12.40
CA GLN A 11 -18.69 30.98 -12.45
C GLN A 11 -17.57 30.61 -11.51
N ALA A 12 -17.87 29.79 -10.53
CA ALA A 12 -16.87 29.40 -9.55
C ALA A 12 -15.65 28.75 -10.20
N PRO A 13 -15.82 27.84 -11.17
CA PRO A 13 -14.64 27.28 -11.85
C PRO A 13 -13.85 28.33 -12.61
N ASP A 14 -14.56 29.33 -13.13
CA ASP A 14 -13.89 30.41 -13.86
C ASP A 14 -13.07 31.29 -12.96
N GLU A 15 -13.45 31.31 -11.68
CA GLU A 15 -12.77 32.15 -10.73
C GLU A 15 -11.54 31.51 -10.13
N VAL A 16 -11.16 30.37 -10.63
CA VAL A 16 -9.94 29.71 -10.22
C VAL A 16 -8.96 29.70 -11.38
N PRO A 17 -8.68 30.86 -11.96
CA PRO A 17 -7.75 30.91 -13.09
C PRO A 17 -6.32 30.79 -12.68
N ASP A 18 -6.05 30.83 -11.37
CA ASP A 18 -4.69 30.71 -10.90
C ASP A 18 -4.15 29.31 -11.08
N LEU A 19 -5.04 28.36 -11.32
CA LEU A 19 -4.60 27.00 -11.55
C LEU A 19 -4.07 26.89 -12.95
N ASP A 20 -2.76 26.88 -13.02
CA ASP A 20 -2.05 26.70 -14.27
C ASP A 20 -2.21 25.24 -14.69
N THR A 21 -2.61 25.06 -15.96
CA THR A 21 -2.78 23.72 -16.49
C THR A 21 -1.49 22.91 -16.41
N ASP A 22 -0.38 23.58 -16.73
CA ASP A 22 0.91 22.92 -16.67
C ASP A 22 1.26 22.54 -15.24
N SER A 23 0.93 23.38 -14.29
CA SER A 23 1.18 23.11 -12.89
C SER A 23 0.36 21.92 -12.40
N LEU A 24 -0.91 21.87 -12.80
CA LEU A 24 -1.78 20.75 -12.46
C LEU A 24 -1.29 19.45 -13.09
N ALA A 25 -0.86 19.53 -14.33
CA ALA A 25 -0.35 18.34 -15.01
C ALA A 25 0.91 17.84 -14.32
N SER A 26 1.75 18.74 -13.88
CA SER A 26 2.97 18.39 -13.17
C SER A 26 2.66 17.73 -11.84
N GLU A 27 1.72 18.30 -11.11
CA GLU A 27 1.31 17.73 -9.83
C GLU A 27 0.69 16.35 -10.00
N LEU A 28 -0.13 16.21 -11.04
CA LEU A 28 -0.75 14.93 -11.32
C LEU A 28 0.30 13.87 -11.61
N GLU A 29 1.30 14.23 -12.39
CA GLU A 29 2.38 13.32 -12.72
C GLU A 29 3.17 12.94 -11.48
N GLN A 30 3.42 13.90 -10.61
CA GLN A 30 4.12 13.63 -9.37
C GLN A 30 3.33 12.68 -8.48
N LEU A 31 2.02 12.88 -8.42
CA LEU A 31 1.15 12.00 -7.63
C LEU A 31 1.12 10.59 -8.19
N ARG A 32 1.07 10.46 -9.51
CA ARG A 32 1.10 9.16 -10.14
C ARG A 32 2.40 8.44 -9.87
N SER A 33 3.48 9.17 -9.94
CA SER A 33 4.80 8.61 -9.67
C SER A 33 4.91 8.14 -8.22
N ALA A 34 4.45 8.99 -7.30
CA ALA A 34 4.45 8.63 -5.89
C ALA A 34 3.58 7.42 -5.61
N LEU A 35 2.43 7.36 -6.26
CA LEU A 35 1.53 6.23 -6.10
C LEU A 35 2.16 4.94 -6.63
N GLY A 36 2.84 5.04 -7.76
CA GLY A 36 3.55 3.90 -8.32
C GLY A 36 4.63 3.38 -7.39
N ASP A 37 5.40 4.30 -6.83
CA ASP A 37 6.45 3.94 -5.88
C ASP A 37 5.87 3.28 -4.64
N LEU A 38 4.77 3.81 -4.16
CA LEU A 38 4.11 3.27 -2.99
C LEU A 38 3.59 1.86 -3.25
N ARG A 39 3.04 1.62 -4.42
CA ARG A 39 2.56 0.30 -4.80
C ARG A 39 3.69 -0.70 -4.89
N GLU A 40 4.80 -0.28 -5.46
CA GLU A 40 5.98 -1.14 -5.53
C GLU A 40 6.48 -1.51 -4.15
N GLU A 41 6.53 -0.53 -3.28
CA GLU A 41 6.97 -0.75 -1.92
C GLU A 41 6.04 -1.71 -1.18
N ALA A 42 4.74 -1.53 -1.36
CA ALA A 42 3.75 -2.39 -0.74
C ALA A 42 3.89 -3.83 -1.21
N LEU A 43 4.12 -4.02 -2.50
CA LEU A 43 4.33 -5.35 -3.05
C LEU A 43 5.59 -5.99 -2.50
N ARG A 44 6.64 -5.19 -2.35
CA ARG A 44 7.89 -5.68 -1.80
C ARG A 44 7.72 -6.10 -0.35
N GLU A 45 7.02 -5.28 0.42
CA GLU A 45 6.75 -5.60 1.82
C GLU A 45 5.90 -6.85 1.96
N ARG A 46 4.95 -7.01 1.07
CA ARG A 46 4.09 -8.18 1.12
C ARG A 46 4.87 -9.44 0.82
N ALA A 47 5.77 -9.37 -0.17
CA ALA A 47 6.61 -10.51 -0.50
C ALA A 47 7.53 -10.86 0.68
N GLU A 48 8.07 -9.85 1.33
CA GLU A 48 8.89 -10.03 2.52
C GLU A 48 8.10 -10.71 3.62
N LEU A 49 6.88 -10.25 3.83
CA LEU A 49 6.01 -10.81 4.86
C LEU A 49 5.69 -12.27 4.58
N ASP A 50 5.44 -12.61 3.31
CA ASP A 50 5.21 -13.99 2.92
C ASP A 50 6.42 -14.86 3.22
N ASN A 51 7.61 -14.35 2.94
CA ASN A 51 8.83 -15.05 3.23
C ASN A 51 9.00 -15.27 4.72
N GLN A 52 8.70 -14.26 5.51
CA GLN A 52 8.78 -14.36 6.96
C GLN A 52 7.80 -15.40 7.51
N ARG A 53 6.61 -15.44 6.95
CA ARG A 53 5.60 -16.42 7.36
C ARG A 53 6.06 -17.84 7.07
N LYS A 54 6.64 -18.04 5.90
CA LYS A 54 7.14 -19.36 5.53
C LYS A 54 8.29 -19.81 6.42
N ARG A 55 9.17 -18.87 6.75
CA ARG A 55 10.28 -19.16 7.65
C ARG A 55 9.75 -19.51 9.03
N LEU A 56 8.79 -18.71 9.52
CA LEU A 56 8.22 -18.94 10.84
C LEU A 56 7.53 -20.30 10.90
N ALA A 57 6.80 -20.67 9.86
CA ALA A 57 6.14 -21.96 9.80
C ALA A 57 7.15 -23.09 9.89
N ARG A 58 8.27 -22.96 9.20
CA ARG A 58 9.33 -23.96 9.24
C ARG A 58 9.96 -24.03 10.62
N ASP A 59 10.18 -22.87 11.22
CA ASP A 59 10.78 -22.81 12.56
C ASP A 59 9.86 -23.47 13.60
N VAL A 60 8.57 -23.21 13.50
CA VAL A 60 7.59 -23.83 14.39
C VAL A 60 7.57 -25.34 14.20
N ASP A 61 7.57 -25.79 12.94
CA ASP A 61 7.56 -27.21 12.66
C ASP A 61 8.82 -27.88 13.19
N GLN A 62 9.94 -27.24 13.02
CA GLN A 62 11.21 -27.76 13.51
C GLN A 62 11.23 -27.83 15.05
N ALA A 63 10.69 -26.80 15.68
CA ALA A 63 10.61 -26.78 17.12
C ALA A 63 9.71 -27.89 17.66
N ARG A 64 8.61 -28.18 16.96
CA ARG A 64 7.71 -29.28 17.34
C ARG A 64 8.40 -30.61 17.21
N ARG A 65 9.13 -30.82 16.12
CA ARG A 65 9.85 -32.06 15.94
C ARG A 65 10.90 -32.27 17.03
N PHE A 66 11.60 -31.20 17.32
CA PHE A 66 12.61 -31.25 18.37
C PHE A 66 11.98 -31.59 19.73
N ALA A 67 10.87 -30.95 20.04
CA ALA A 67 10.17 -31.19 21.29
C ALA A 67 9.66 -32.63 21.36
N ASN A 68 9.12 -33.13 20.26
CA ASN A 68 8.63 -34.50 20.21
C ASN A 68 9.74 -35.50 20.38
N GLU A 69 10.87 -35.27 19.71
CA GLU A 69 12.01 -36.16 19.82
C GLU A 69 12.53 -36.18 21.26
N LYS A 70 12.60 -35.02 21.87
CA LYS A 70 13.08 -34.91 23.23
C LYS A 70 12.14 -35.64 24.20
N LEU A 71 10.84 -35.48 23.99
CA LEU A 71 9.84 -36.12 24.82
C LEU A 71 9.93 -37.65 24.71
N LEU A 72 10.03 -38.14 23.47
CA LEU A 72 10.16 -39.57 23.21
C LEU A 72 11.45 -40.11 23.82
N SER A 73 12.51 -39.35 23.70
CA SER A 73 13.80 -39.75 24.26
C SER A 73 13.73 -39.90 25.79
N GLN A 74 12.95 -39.03 26.43
CA GLN A 74 12.78 -39.12 27.88
C GLN A 74 11.87 -40.24 28.31
N LEU A 75 10.98 -40.66 27.44
CA LEU A 75 10.06 -41.77 27.77
C LEU A 75 10.69 -43.14 27.52
N LEU A 76 11.70 -43.22 26.71
CA LEU A 76 12.37 -44.48 26.47
C LEU A 76 13.32 -44.82 27.62
N PRO A 77 13.32 -46.02 28.09
CA PRO A 77 14.21 -46.44 29.14
C PRO A 77 15.68 -46.48 28.73
#